data_84bf3f1d50d00b391a85b2326c14e716
#
_entry.id   84bf3f1d50d00b391a85b2326c14e716
#
_cell.length_a   1.000
_cell.length_b   1.000
_cell.length_c   1.000
_cell.angle_alpha   90.00
_cell.angle_beta   90.00
_cell.angle_gamma   90.00
#
_symmetry.space_group_name_H-M   'P 1'
#
loop_
_entity.id
_entity.type
_entity.pdbx_description
1 polymer ?
#
loop_
_entity_poly.entity_id
_entity_poly.type
_entity_poly.pdbx_seq_one_letter_code
_entity_poly.pdbx_strand_id
1 'polypeptide(L)'
;MRSVYDFIIKPVGKRYDIESFKHVNNIAEVVETPVAFATSIKKGDLIIVHHNVFRVFYDMKGIKKNSRSFLKDDLFFCAVDQIYLYKRKDTWKSFGDRCFVAPVKNKDILSAEKVADLIGILKIGNSSLKGSGINPGDVIGFTPGSEWEFVVDNQLLYCMKSNDIVIKYEFDRNEEEYNSRWAQSN
;
A
#
# COMPACT_ATOMS: atom_id res chain seq x y z
N MET A 1 -19.62 -7.14 19.12
CA MET A 1 -19.67 -5.80 18.46
C MET A 1 -19.68 -6.05 16.96
N ARG A 2 -20.54 -5.38 16.20
CA ARG A 2 -20.60 -5.52 14.74
C ARG A 2 -20.41 -4.13 14.12
N SER A 3 -19.58 -4.02 13.10
CA SER A 3 -19.44 -2.78 12.34
C SER A 3 -20.45 -2.74 11.20
N VAL A 4 -20.99 -1.55 10.91
CA VAL A 4 -22.00 -1.39 9.85
C VAL A 4 -21.33 -1.12 8.50
N TYR A 5 -20.50 -0.10 8.40
CA TYR A 5 -19.91 0.36 7.14
C TYR A 5 -18.39 0.24 7.08
N ASP A 6 -17.70 0.34 8.21
CA ASP A 6 -16.25 0.34 8.28
C ASP A 6 -15.71 -1.02 8.76
N PHE A 7 -14.46 -1.29 8.50
CA PHE A 7 -13.76 -2.37 9.17
C PHE A 7 -13.40 -1.96 10.60
N ILE A 8 -13.39 -2.91 11.54
CA ILE A 8 -12.73 -2.73 12.83
C ILE A 8 -11.42 -3.47 12.77
N ILE A 9 -10.35 -2.78 13.04
CA ILE A 9 -8.98 -3.28 12.89
C ILE A 9 -8.16 -3.03 14.13
N LYS A 10 -7.10 -3.80 14.28
CA LYS A 10 -6.11 -3.69 15.34
C LYS A 10 -4.72 -3.58 14.72
N PRO A 11 -3.88 -2.59 15.10
CA PRO A 11 -2.51 -2.48 14.58
C PRO A 11 -1.68 -3.70 14.97
N VAL A 12 -0.83 -4.19 14.06
CA VAL A 12 0.13 -5.25 14.30
C VAL A 12 1.49 -4.60 14.57
N GLY A 13 2.10 -4.93 15.73
CA GLY A 13 3.36 -4.33 16.16
C GLY A 13 3.21 -3.00 16.88
N LYS A 14 4.32 -2.28 17.06
CA LYS A 14 4.34 -1.01 17.78
C LYS A 14 3.81 0.13 16.92
N ARG A 15 2.98 0.98 17.53
CA ARG A 15 2.60 2.28 16.96
C ARG A 15 3.72 3.26 17.27
N TYR A 16 4.20 3.95 16.26
CA TYR A 16 5.23 4.97 16.43
C TYR A 16 4.62 6.36 16.39
N ASP A 17 4.99 7.20 17.34
CA ASP A 17 4.74 8.66 17.35
C ASP A 17 5.80 9.30 16.44
N ILE A 18 5.71 9.12 15.12
CA ILE A 18 6.77 9.57 14.20
C ILE A 18 6.23 10.60 13.21
N GLU A 19 7.03 11.61 12.99
CA GLU A 19 6.76 12.66 12.00
C GLU A 19 6.90 12.16 10.55
N SER A 20 7.67 11.09 10.32
CA SER A 20 7.89 10.52 8.98
C SER A 20 6.92 9.39 8.66
N PHE A 21 6.09 9.57 7.65
CA PHE A 21 5.16 8.55 7.15
C PHE A 21 5.87 7.26 6.65
N LYS A 22 7.15 7.32 6.28
CA LYS A 22 7.94 6.19 5.80
C LYS A 22 8.16 5.10 6.85
N HIS A 23 8.10 5.48 8.13
CA HIS A 23 8.35 4.58 9.27
C HIS A 23 7.10 4.28 10.10
N VAL A 24 5.93 4.74 9.66
CA VAL A 24 4.67 4.43 10.35
C VAL A 24 4.27 3.01 10.04
N ASN A 25 4.14 2.20 11.10
CA ASN A 25 3.51 0.89 10.94
C ASN A 25 2.04 1.07 10.54
N ASN A 26 1.70 0.63 9.35
CA ASN A 26 0.38 0.69 8.75
C ASN A 26 -0.24 -0.70 8.53
N ILE A 27 0.33 -1.73 9.16
CA ILE A 27 -0.18 -3.10 9.11
C ILE A 27 -1.18 -3.30 10.24
N ALA A 28 -2.31 -3.89 9.91
CA ALA A 28 -3.37 -4.21 10.86
C ALA A 28 -3.94 -5.60 10.65
N GLU A 29 -4.50 -6.16 11.71
CA GLU A 29 -5.36 -7.34 11.66
C GLU A 29 -6.83 -6.91 11.63
N VAL A 30 -7.62 -7.53 10.79
CA VAL A 30 -9.07 -7.31 10.71
C VAL A 30 -9.76 -8.04 11.86
N VAL A 31 -10.35 -7.28 12.77
CA VAL A 31 -11.13 -7.80 13.91
C VAL A 31 -12.58 -8.04 13.53
N GLU A 32 -13.19 -7.11 12.77
CA GLU A 32 -14.55 -7.25 12.24
C GLU A 32 -14.67 -6.65 10.86
N THR A 33 -15.48 -7.29 10.01
CA THR A 33 -15.82 -6.80 8.68
C THR A 33 -17.15 -6.04 8.70
N PRO A 34 -17.36 -5.10 7.79
CA PRO A 34 -18.65 -4.41 7.66
C PRO A 34 -19.78 -5.40 7.29
N VAL A 35 -20.98 -5.16 7.82
CA VAL A 35 -22.16 -5.97 7.51
C VAL A 35 -22.99 -5.41 6.35
N ALA A 36 -22.79 -4.13 6.00
CA ALA A 36 -23.58 -3.46 4.97
C ALA A 36 -23.26 -3.93 3.54
N PHE A 37 -22.11 -4.53 3.31
CA PHE A 37 -21.70 -5.02 1.99
C PHE A 37 -20.77 -6.24 2.07
N ALA A 38 -20.76 -7.01 0.98
CA ALA A 38 -19.84 -8.14 0.86
C ALA A 38 -18.43 -7.66 0.50
N THR A 39 -17.41 -8.27 1.11
CA THR A 39 -16.01 -7.95 0.87
C THR A 39 -15.17 -9.21 0.69
N SER A 40 -14.08 -9.09 -0.06
CA SER A 40 -13.08 -10.16 -0.17
C SER A 40 -12.23 -10.31 1.10
N ILE A 41 -12.13 -9.26 1.92
CA ILE A 41 -11.39 -9.26 3.18
C ILE A 41 -12.20 -9.98 4.25
N LYS A 42 -11.54 -10.79 5.07
CA LYS A 42 -12.16 -11.56 6.16
C LYS A 42 -11.56 -11.19 7.51
N LYS A 43 -12.27 -11.50 8.56
CA LYS A 43 -11.76 -11.45 9.93
C LYS A 43 -10.48 -12.29 10.06
N GLY A 44 -9.46 -11.73 10.68
CA GLY A 44 -8.11 -12.31 10.83
C GLY A 44 -7.17 -12.08 9.63
N ASP A 45 -7.65 -11.53 8.51
CA ASP A 45 -6.73 -11.12 7.42
C ASP A 45 -5.84 -9.96 7.91
N LEU A 46 -4.58 -9.96 7.48
CA LEU A 46 -3.72 -8.78 7.61
C LEU A 46 -4.02 -7.81 6.48
N ILE A 47 -4.02 -6.53 6.80
CA ILE A 47 -4.23 -5.47 5.82
C ILE A 47 -3.17 -4.39 5.96
N ILE A 48 -2.87 -3.70 4.85
CA ILE A 48 -2.09 -2.46 4.86
C ILE A 48 -3.07 -1.31 4.63
N VAL A 49 -3.03 -0.35 5.55
CA VAL A 49 -3.96 0.79 5.57
C VAL A 49 -3.24 2.12 5.46
N HIS A 50 -3.99 3.16 5.18
CA HIS A 50 -3.47 4.52 5.13
C HIS A 50 -2.86 4.92 6.48
N HIS A 51 -1.66 5.50 6.47
CA HIS A 51 -0.90 5.88 7.67
C HIS A 51 -1.68 6.76 8.65
N ASN A 52 -2.63 7.56 8.20
CA ASN A 52 -3.46 8.41 9.05
C ASN A 52 -4.42 7.63 9.96
N VAL A 53 -4.70 6.35 9.68
CA VAL A 53 -5.59 5.52 10.50
C VAL A 53 -5.03 5.39 11.93
N PHE A 54 -3.74 5.16 12.05
CA PHE A 54 -3.07 4.99 13.34
C PHE A 54 -2.35 6.24 13.83
N ARG A 55 -2.52 7.36 13.13
CA ARG A 55 -1.81 8.60 13.46
C ARG A 55 -2.11 9.05 14.88
N VAL A 56 -1.05 9.41 15.58
CA VAL A 56 -1.08 10.15 16.83
C VAL A 56 -0.54 11.54 16.57
N PHE A 57 -1.17 12.55 17.13
CA PHE A 57 -0.74 13.94 17.00
C PHE A 57 -0.92 14.68 18.32
N TYR A 58 -0.25 15.82 18.45
CA TYR A 58 -0.40 16.70 19.59
C TYR A 58 -1.21 17.92 19.18
N ASP A 59 -2.18 18.31 20.01
CA ASP A 59 -2.95 19.55 19.78
C ASP A 59 -2.09 20.79 20.12
N MET A 60 -2.65 21.97 19.88
CA MET A 60 -1.96 23.24 20.14
C MET A 60 -1.61 23.44 21.62
N LYS A 61 -2.17 22.64 22.53
CA LYS A 61 -1.87 22.65 23.97
C LYS A 61 -0.87 21.56 24.36
N GLY A 62 -0.30 20.84 23.39
CA GLY A 62 0.63 19.74 23.63
C GLY A 62 -0.04 18.45 24.14
N ILE A 63 -1.36 18.34 24.06
CA ILE A 63 -2.09 17.15 24.51
C ILE A 63 -2.10 16.12 23.39
N LYS A 64 -1.66 14.89 23.71
CA LYS A 64 -1.66 13.75 22.79
C LYS A 64 -3.09 13.36 22.39
N LYS A 65 -3.33 13.26 21.08
CA LYS A 65 -4.61 12.89 20.48
C LYS A 65 -4.43 11.72 19.51
N ASN A 66 -5.40 10.84 19.49
CA ASN A 66 -5.51 9.80 18.48
C ASN A 66 -6.20 10.33 17.21
N SER A 67 -6.04 9.61 16.11
CA SER A 67 -6.77 9.87 14.85
C SER A 67 -8.29 9.77 15.06
N ARG A 68 -9.05 10.28 14.09
CA ARG A 68 -10.51 10.12 14.07
C ARG A 68 -10.94 8.66 13.94
N SER A 69 -10.06 7.78 13.45
CA SER A 69 -10.30 6.34 13.33
C SER A 69 -10.27 5.60 14.67
N PHE A 70 -9.72 6.19 15.72
CA PHE A 70 -9.60 5.54 17.03
C PHE A 70 -10.97 5.27 17.64
N LEU A 71 -11.23 4.01 18.01
CA LEU A 71 -12.47 3.60 18.66
C LEU A 71 -12.28 3.50 20.18
N LYS A 72 -11.48 2.57 20.64
CA LYS A 72 -11.14 2.33 22.05
C LYS A 72 -9.99 1.32 22.13
N ASP A 73 -9.30 1.27 23.24
CA ASP A 73 -8.15 0.37 23.47
C ASP A 73 -7.15 0.45 22.30
N ASP A 74 -6.98 -0.65 21.56
CA ASP A 74 -6.19 -0.71 20.31
C ASP A 74 -7.06 -0.93 19.07
N LEU A 75 -8.34 -0.60 19.14
CA LEU A 75 -9.28 -0.77 18.04
C LEU A 75 -9.48 0.53 17.28
N PHE A 76 -9.53 0.41 15.96
CA PHE A 76 -9.70 1.51 15.03
C PHE A 76 -10.78 1.19 14.00
N PHE A 77 -11.50 2.20 13.57
CA PHE A 77 -12.31 2.15 12.36
C PHE A 77 -11.40 2.35 11.15
N CYS A 78 -11.67 1.62 10.08
CA CYS A 78 -10.98 1.78 8.81
C CYS A 78 -12.01 1.76 7.69
N ALA A 79 -12.13 2.86 6.99
CA ALA A 79 -12.99 2.95 5.83
C ALA A 79 -12.40 2.16 4.65
N VAL A 80 -13.26 1.77 3.71
CA VAL A 80 -12.91 0.93 2.56
C VAL A 80 -11.81 1.54 1.71
N ASP A 81 -11.86 2.84 1.49
CA ASP A 81 -10.89 3.60 0.69
C ASP A 81 -9.52 3.77 1.36
N GLN A 82 -9.44 3.50 2.66
CA GLN A 82 -8.19 3.52 3.43
C GLN A 82 -7.40 2.21 3.38
N ILE A 83 -7.96 1.15 2.77
CA ILE A 83 -7.29 -0.15 2.65
C ILE A 83 -6.60 -0.22 1.29
N TYR A 84 -5.34 -0.60 1.28
CA TYR A 84 -4.51 -0.74 0.09
C TYR A 84 -4.31 -2.19 -0.32
N LEU A 85 -3.91 -3.02 0.64
CA LEU A 85 -3.60 -4.44 0.45
C LEU A 85 -4.25 -5.28 1.55
N TYR A 86 -4.52 -6.53 1.24
CA TYR A 86 -4.81 -7.54 2.25
C TYR A 86 -4.01 -8.81 1.99
N LYS A 87 -3.59 -9.49 3.06
CA LYS A 87 -2.79 -10.73 3.00
C LYS A 87 -3.67 -11.92 3.35
N ARG A 88 -3.64 -12.90 2.48
CA ARG A 88 -4.30 -14.19 2.71
C ARG A 88 -3.40 -15.33 2.25
N LYS A 89 -3.20 -16.34 3.09
CA LYS A 89 -2.30 -17.47 2.80
C LYS A 89 -0.93 -16.99 2.31
N ASP A 90 -0.33 -16.08 3.05
CA ASP A 90 0.98 -15.47 2.79
C ASP A 90 1.13 -14.71 1.46
N THR A 91 0.04 -14.45 0.76
CA THR A 91 0.05 -13.67 -0.48
C THR A 91 -0.67 -12.34 -0.30
N TRP A 92 0.02 -11.24 -0.60
CA TRP A 92 -0.59 -9.92 -0.68
C TRP A 92 -1.44 -9.78 -1.93
N LYS A 93 -2.61 -9.21 -1.77
CA LYS A 93 -3.57 -8.92 -2.85
C LYS A 93 -3.99 -7.47 -2.76
N SER A 94 -4.11 -6.86 -3.91
CA SER A 94 -4.65 -5.51 -4.02
C SER A 94 -6.11 -5.45 -3.59
N PHE A 95 -6.50 -4.32 -3.02
CA PHE A 95 -7.89 -4.01 -2.68
C PHE A 95 -8.37 -2.79 -3.48
N GLY A 96 -9.55 -2.91 -4.09
CA GLY A 96 -10.09 -1.88 -4.96
C GLY A 96 -9.38 -1.78 -6.32
N ASP A 97 -9.19 -0.55 -6.79
CA ASP A 97 -8.59 -0.20 -8.08
C ASP A 97 -7.07 0.02 -8.03
N ARG A 98 -6.45 -0.30 -6.90
CA ARG A 98 -5.02 -0.08 -6.69
C ARG A 98 -4.18 -1.20 -7.28
N CYS A 99 -2.94 -0.86 -7.63
CA CYS A 99 -1.91 -1.80 -8.05
C CYS A 99 -0.56 -1.37 -7.47
N PHE A 100 0.40 -2.29 -7.47
CA PHE A 100 1.71 -2.08 -6.88
C PHE A 100 2.80 -2.48 -7.86
N VAL A 101 3.72 -1.56 -8.05
CA VAL A 101 4.74 -1.59 -9.10
C VAL A 101 6.11 -1.46 -8.46
N ALA A 102 7.03 -2.37 -8.77
CA ALA A 102 8.41 -2.24 -8.36
C ALA A 102 9.11 -1.21 -9.25
N PRO A 103 9.81 -0.22 -8.68
CA PRO A 103 10.66 0.66 -9.47
C PRO A 103 11.79 -0.15 -10.12
N VAL A 104 12.27 0.31 -11.27
CA VAL A 104 13.41 -0.31 -11.97
C VAL A 104 14.63 0.59 -11.90
N LYS A 105 15.80 -0.03 -11.96
CA LYS A 105 17.08 0.70 -11.96
C LYS A 105 17.23 1.52 -13.23
N ASN A 106 17.75 2.73 -13.08
CA ASN A 106 18.16 3.50 -14.22
C ASN A 106 19.41 2.87 -14.87
N LYS A 107 19.34 2.62 -16.18
CA LYS A 107 20.46 2.05 -16.97
C LYS A 107 21.48 3.10 -17.40
N ASP A 108 21.15 4.37 -17.29
CA ASP A 108 22.07 5.47 -17.60
C ASP A 108 23.07 5.65 -16.44
N ILE A 109 24.29 5.19 -16.65
CA ILE A 109 25.39 5.28 -15.69
C ILE A 109 25.77 6.72 -15.36
N LEU A 110 25.49 7.66 -16.25
CA LEU A 110 25.79 9.09 -16.08
C LEU A 110 24.67 9.83 -15.35
N SER A 111 23.50 9.22 -15.21
CA SER A 111 22.38 9.81 -14.47
C SER A 111 22.65 9.81 -12.96
N ALA A 112 22.36 10.95 -12.33
CA ALA A 112 22.34 11.04 -10.86
C ALA A 112 21.17 10.25 -10.26
N GLU A 113 20.13 9.94 -11.04
CA GLU A 113 18.94 9.22 -10.62
C GLU A 113 19.16 7.71 -10.71
N LYS A 114 18.89 7.01 -9.59
CA LYS A 114 19.06 5.57 -9.49
C LYS A 114 17.87 4.78 -10.05
N VAL A 115 16.75 5.45 -10.21
CA VAL A 115 15.47 4.87 -10.64
C VAL A 115 15.12 5.42 -12.01
N ALA A 116 14.64 4.55 -12.90
CA ALA A 116 14.15 4.98 -14.20
C ALA A 116 12.77 5.65 -14.05
N ASP A 117 12.59 6.77 -14.75
CA ASP A 117 11.36 7.54 -14.69
C ASP A 117 10.19 6.81 -15.34
N LEU A 118 9.04 6.84 -14.67
CA LEU A 118 7.72 6.43 -15.20
C LEU A 118 7.66 5.00 -15.74
N ILE A 119 8.60 4.15 -15.35
CA ILE A 119 8.66 2.73 -15.73
C ILE A 119 8.80 1.87 -14.48
N GLY A 120 8.13 0.72 -14.48
CA GLY A 120 8.26 -0.24 -13.39
C GLY A 120 7.76 -1.63 -13.77
N ILE A 121 7.92 -2.56 -12.85
CA ILE A 121 7.44 -3.95 -13.00
C ILE A 121 6.21 -4.13 -12.13
N LEU A 122 5.07 -4.53 -12.72
CA LEU A 122 3.86 -4.80 -11.96
C LEU A 122 4.08 -6.00 -11.03
N LYS A 123 3.94 -5.80 -9.72
CA LYS A 123 4.08 -6.88 -8.71
C LYS A 123 2.73 -7.39 -8.23
N ILE A 124 1.82 -6.48 -7.90
CA ILE A 124 0.48 -6.82 -7.44
C ILE A 124 -0.52 -6.06 -8.29
N GLY A 125 -1.22 -6.78 -9.16
CA GLY A 125 -2.28 -6.24 -10.00
C GLY A 125 -3.66 -6.43 -9.37
N ASN A 126 -4.68 -6.02 -10.11
CA ASN A 126 -6.08 -6.20 -9.77
C ASN A 126 -6.89 -6.75 -10.96
N SER A 127 -8.19 -6.94 -10.77
CA SER A 127 -9.06 -7.50 -11.81
C SER A 127 -9.17 -6.61 -13.06
N SER A 128 -9.11 -5.29 -12.90
CA SER A 128 -9.16 -4.34 -14.03
C SER A 128 -7.96 -4.49 -14.94
N LEU A 129 -6.75 -4.50 -14.38
CA LEU A 129 -5.50 -4.69 -15.12
C LEU A 129 -5.46 -6.06 -15.81
N LYS A 130 -5.88 -7.10 -15.09
CA LYS A 130 -5.98 -8.45 -15.67
C LYS A 130 -6.93 -8.49 -16.84
N GLY A 131 -8.08 -7.81 -16.76
CA GLY A 131 -9.03 -7.67 -17.86
C GLY A 131 -8.46 -6.95 -19.08
N SER A 132 -7.49 -6.05 -18.88
CA SER A 132 -6.75 -5.34 -19.94
C SER A 132 -5.50 -6.11 -20.42
N GLY A 133 -5.29 -7.34 -19.98
CA GLY A 133 -4.15 -8.16 -20.37
C GLY A 133 -2.82 -7.78 -19.70
N ILE A 134 -2.88 -7.00 -18.61
CA ILE A 134 -1.69 -6.60 -17.84
C ILE A 134 -1.59 -7.50 -16.59
N ASN A 135 -0.49 -8.22 -16.48
CA ASN A 135 -0.27 -9.24 -15.46
C ASN A 135 0.96 -8.93 -14.58
N PRO A 136 1.02 -9.48 -13.36
CA PRO A 136 2.25 -9.41 -12.57
C PRO A 136 3.46 -9.94 -13.35
N GLY A 137 4.55 -9.19 -13.31
CA GLY A 137 5.78 -9.40 -14.09
C GLY A 137 5.88 -8.54 -15.35
N ASP A 138 4.78 -7.98 -15.84
CA ASP A 138 4.83 -7.08 -17.00
C ASP A 138 5.55 -5.78 -16.66
N VAL A 139 6.36 -5.30 -17.61
CA VAL A 139 6.95 -3.97 -17.57
C VAL A 139 5.91 -2.96 -18.06
N ILE A 140 5.65 -1.96 -17.24
CA ILE A 140 4.61 -0.97 -17.50
C ILE A 140 5.14 0.45 -17.41
N GLY A 141 4.48 1.36 -18.10
CA GLY A 141 4.66 2.80 -17.97
C GLY A 141 3.44 3.44 -17.31
N PHE A 142 3.65 4.45 -16.49
CA PHE A 142 2.61 5.12 -15.72
C PHE A 142 2.71 6.63 -15.79
N THR A 143 1.65 7.34 -15.38
CA THR A 143 1.58 8.80 -15.43
C THR A 143 2.43 9.45 -14.36
N PRO A 144 3.05 10.63 -14.64
CA PRO A 144 3.85 11.34 -13.66
C PRO A 144 3.07 11.73 -12.40
N GLY A 145 3.68 11.57 -11.23
CA GLY A 145 3.11 11.95 -9.94
C GLY A 145 2.01 11.01 -9.42
N SER A 146 1.82 9.85 -10.06
CA SER A 146 0.89 8.81 -9.59
C SER A 146 1.52 7.84 -8.59
N GLU A 147 2.85 7.78 -8.56
CA GLU A 147 3.64 6.89 -7.72
C GLU A 147 3.60 7.32 -6.25
N TRP A 148 3.12 6.45 -5.40
CA TRP A 148 3.15 6.60 -3.95
C TRP A 148 3.99 5.49 -3.33
N GLU A 149 5.07 5.86 -2.66
CA GLU A 149 6.00 4.90 -2.07
C GLU A 149 5.38 4.10 -0.93
N PHE A 150 5.48 2.77 -1.03
CA PHE A 150 5.10 1.81 -0.01
C PHE A 150 6.22 0.81 0.25
N VAL A 151 6.31 0.31 1.47
CA VAL A 151 7.15 -0.83 1.79
C VAL A 151 6.26 -2.02 2.12
N VAL A 152 6.45 -3.11 1.39
CA VAL A 152 5.73 -4.37 1.59
C VAL A 152 6.77 -5.48 1.66
N ASP A 153 6.82 -6.19 2.79
CA ASP A 153 7.79 -7.27 3.03
C ASP A 153 9.24 -6.86 2.66
N ASN A 154 9.69 -5.69 3.15
CA ASN A 154 11.02 -5.09 2.90
C ASN A 154 11.32 -4.75 1.43
N GLN A 155 10.30 -4.66 0.60
CA GLN A 155 10.42 -4.23 -0.79
C GLN A 155 9.75 -2.87 -1.00
N LEU A 156 10.47 -1.93 -1.65
CA LEU A 156 9.89 -0.67 -2.11
C LEU A 156 8.97 -0.94 -3.30
N LEU A 157 7.73 -0.49 -3.19
CA LEU A 157 6.74 -0.54 -4.25
C LEU A 157 6.09 0.83 -4.41
N TYR A 158 5.67 1.14 -5.62
CA TYR A 158 4.82 2.28 -5.92
C TYR A 158 3.36 1.83 -5.95
N CYS A 159 2.53 2.42 -5.08
CA CYS A 159 1.09 2.24 -5.13
C CYS A 159 0.49 3.29 -6.07
N MET A 160 -0.32 2.85 -7.02
CA MET A 160 -1.05 3.71 -7.94
C MET A 160 -2.40 3.10 -8.29
N LYS A 161 -3.25 3.82 -9.00
CA LYS A 161 -4.51 3.30 -9.53
C LYS A 161 -4.29 2.63 -10.88
N SER A 162 -5.18 1.73 -11.25
CA SER A 162 -5.12 1.06 -12.56
C SER A 162 -5.11 2.03 -13.74
N ASN A 163 -5.82 3.15 -13.62
CA ASN A 163 -5.91 4.17 -14.67
C ASN A 163 -4.62 4.99 -14.85
N ASP A 164 -3.71 4.92 -13.90
CA ASP A 164 -2.42 5.59 -14.00
C ASP A 164 -1.44 4.80 -14.85
N ILE A 165 -1.72 3.51 -15.11
CA ILE A 165 -0.94 2.67 -16.02
C ILE A 165 -1.39 2.96 -17.46
N VAL A 166 -0.50 3.50 -18.26
CA VAL A 166 -0.80 3.97 -19.63
C VAL A 166 -0.08 3.20 -20.72
N ILE A 167 0.96 2.45 -20.38
CA ILE A 167 1.76 1.68 -21.34
C ILE A 167 2.02 0.28 -20.78
N LYS A 168 1.87 -0.73 -21.63
CA LYS A 168 2.45 -2.05 -21.44
C LYS A 168 3.56 -2.23 -22.46
N TYR A 169 4.76 -2.57 -22.00
CA TYR A 169 5.86 -2.89 -22.90
C TYR A 169 5.80 -4.37 -23.28
N GLU A 170 5.75 -4.65 -24.56
CA GLU A 170 5.60 -6.02 -25.10
C GLU A 170 6.94 -6.74 -25.29
N PHE A 171 8.07 -6.04 -25.04
CA PHE A 171 9.39 -6.62 -25.21
C PHE A 171 9.94 -7.10 -23.86
N ASP A 172 10.63 -8.23 -23.86
CA ASP A 172 11.47 -8.68 -22.75
C ASP A 172 12.58 -7.65 -22.51
N ARG A 173 12.26 -6.63 -21.73
CA ARG A 173 13.28 -5.75 -21.17
C ARG A 173 13.86 -6.49 -19.98
N ASN A 174 15.16 -6.76 -19.98
CA ASN A 174 15.91 -7.17 -18.79
C ASN A 174 16.00 -5.98 -17.82
N GLU A 175 14.84 -5.59 -17.28
CA GLU A 175 14.77 -4.53 -16.28
C GLU A 175 15.09 -5.11 -14.92
N GLU A 176 16.06 -4.49 -14.21
CA GLU A 176 16.38 -4.85 -12.85
C GLU A 176 15.54 -4.03 -11.86
N GLU A 177 14.91 -4.70 -10.92
CA GLU A 177 14.18 -4.04 -9.84
C GLU A 177 15.12 -3.21 -8.97
N TYR A 178 14.68 -2.01 -8.62
CA TYR A 178 15.36 -1.18 -7.63
C TYR A 178 14.69 -1.36 -6.27
N ASN A 179 15.49 -1.66 -5.25
CA ASN A 179 15.03 -1.63 -3.87
C ASN A 179 15.94 -0.73 -3.04
N SER A 180 15.38 0.29 -2.42
CA SER A 180 16.14 1.26 -1.63
C SER A 180 16.63 0.65 -0.32
N ARG A 181 17.80 1.11 0.18
CA ARG A 181 18.36 0.62 1.44
C ARG A 181 17.43 0.84 2.63
N TRP A 182 16.69 1.94 2.66
CA TRP A 182 15.77 2.24 3.76
C TRP A 182 14.57 1.28 3.79
N ALA A 183 14.12 0.76 2.63
CA ALA A 183 13.03 -0.20 2.56
C ALA A 183 13.45 -1.61 3.02
N GLN A 184 14.75 -1.94 2.93
CA GLN A 184 15.28 -3.24 3.33
C GLN A 184 15.46 -3.39 4.86
N SER A 185 15.41 -2.28 5.59
CA SER A 185 15.63 -2.25 7.05
C SER A 185 14.35 -1.98 7.86
N ASN A 186 13.20 -2.13 7.24
CA ASN A 186 11.89 -1.85 7.84
C ASN A 186 11.24 -3.11 8.40
#